data_1ded52872913de842b2c56d47cad64c8
#
_entry.id   1ded52872913de842b2c56d47cad64c8
#
_cell.length_a   1.000
_cell.length_b   1.000
_cell.length_c   1.000
_cell.angle_alpha   90.00
_cell.angle_beta   90.00
_cell.angle_gamma   90.00
#
_symmetry.space_group_name_H-M   'P 1'
#
loop_
_entity.id
_entity.type
_entity.pdbx_description
1 polymer ?
#
loop_
_entity_poly.entity_id
_entity_poly.type
_entity_poly.pdbx_seq_one_letter_code
_entity_poly.pdbx_strand_id
1 'polypeptide(L)'
;YHGQDLRTRGVLPAIDKVSKLNMTSEVDLLDKHPNMKYMFLPFDTNQFSPNVALNDPIRVCHCPTNRHYKGSDTIIPICEQLAKEQKIEFVLLENKPFDEVQSIKQTCDILIDQVHNRGGWGYGMNSVEALAMGLCCVTELVPEYVEFIPDHPFVNVTGDTLYETLVDLIRNNEKIIEYQQKGR
;
A
#
# COMPACT_ATOMS: atom_id res chain seq x y z
N TYR A 1 9.77 -8.24 -16.11
CA TYR A 1 10.81 -7.36 -15.54
C TYR A 1 10.38 -6.83 -14.19
N HIS A 2 11.30 -6.83 -13.23
CA HIS A 2 11.11 -6.15 -11.95
C HIS A 2 11.69 -4.73 -12.01
N GLY A 3 11.09 -3.80 -11.25
CA GLY A 3 11.39 -2.39 -11.31
C GLY A 3 12.86 -2.03 -11.28
N GLN A 4 13.57 -2.45 -10.26
CA GLN A 4 14.99 -2.09 -10.12
C GLN A 4 15.87 -2.68 -11.23
N ASP A 5 15.61 -3.91 -11.68
CA ASP A 5 16.40 -4.51 -12.74
C ASP A 5 16.29 -3.74 -14.06
N LEU A 6 15.06 -3.40 -14.46
CA LEU A 6 14.87 -2.65 -15.72
C LEU A 6 15.32 -1.20 -15.61
N ARG A 7 15.15 -0.54 -14.44
CA ARG A 7 15.61 0.84 -14.23
C ARG A 7 17.12 0.96 -14.24
N THR A 8 17.85 -0.01 -13.68
CA THR A 8 19.30 0.06 -13.51
C THR A 8 20.08 -0.62 -14.65
N ARG A 9 19.57 -1.73 -15.16
CA ARG A 9 20.26 -2.57 -16.17
C ARG A 9 19.71 -2.39 -17.57
N GLY A 10 18.50 -1.82 -17.70
CA GLY A 10 17.79 -1.74 -18.96
C GLY A 10 17.30 -3.09 -19.47
N VAL A 11 16.91 -3.14 -20.72
CA VAL A 11 16.47 -4.37 -21.39
C VAL A 11 17.65 -5.32 -21.56
N LEU A 12 17.46 -6.57 -21.16
CA LEU A 12 18.46 -7.64 -21.32
C LEU A 12 18.27 -8.33 -22.67
N PRO A 13 19.12 -8.09 -23.69
CA PRO A 13 18.89 -8.55 -25.06
C PRO A 13 18.75 -10.07 -25.19
N ALA A 14 19.47 -10.83 -24.36
CA ALA A 14 19.39 -12.30 -24.38
C ALA A 14 18.03 -12.82 -23.92
N ILE A 15 17.40 -12.17 -22.93
CA ILE A 15 16.07 -12.51 -22.43
C ILE A 15 15.02 -11.97 -23.41
N ASP A 16 15.17 -10.75 -23.87
CA ASP A 16 14.21 -10.09 -24.76
C ASP A 16 14.05 -10.86 -26.09
N LYS A 17 15.15 -11.35 -26.66
CA LYS A 17 15.15 -12.16 -27.90
C LYS A 17 14.25 -13.39 -27.83
N VAL A 18 14.06 -14.00 -26.66
CA VAL A 18 13.25 -15.21 -26.45
C VAL A 18 11.92 -14.92 -25.77
N SER A 19 11.74 -13.71 -25.27
CA SER A 19 10.50 -13.30 -24.59
C SER A 19 9.37 -13.14 -25.59
N LYS A 20 8.23 -13.76 -25.31
CA LYS A 20 7.00 -13.59 -26.09
C LYS A 20 6.10 -12.48 -25.52
N LEU A 21 6.29 -12.12 -24.27
CA LEU A 21 5.48 -11.15 -23.56
C LEU A 21 6.33 -10.53 -22.45
N ASN A 22 6.36 -9.20 -22.40
CA ASN A 22 6.97 -8.45 -21.31
C ASN A 22 5.86 -7.81 -20.46
N MET A 23 5.92 -7.99 -19.16
CA MET A 23 4.92 -7.51 -18.23
C MET A 23 5.57 -6.77 -17.07
N THR A 24 4.86 -5.77 -16.56
CA THR A 24 5.24 -5.02 -15.36
C THR A 24 4.00 -4.63 -14.55
N SER A 25 4.17 -4.51 -13.25
CA SER A 25 3.17 -3.92 -12.34
C SER A 25 3.51 -2.46 -11.98
N GLU A 26 4.46 -1.86 -12.69
CA GLU A 26 4.96 -0.52 -12.39
C GLU A 26 4.79 0.37 -13.63
N VAL A 27 4.07 1.48 -13.46
CA VAL A 27 3.63 2.36 -14.57
C VAL A 27 4.82 2.97 -15.30
N ASP A 28 5.87 3.39 -14.59
CA ASP A 28 7.09 3.99 -15.18
C ASP A 28 7.87 3.06 -16.09
N LEU A 29 7.62 1.77 -16.00
CA LEU A 29 8.31 0.78 -16.82
C LEU A 29 7.62 0.53 -18.15
N LEU A 30 6.40 1.02 -18.33
CA LEU A 30 5.66 0.83 -19.60
C LEU A 30 6.40 1.42 -20.80
N ASP A 31 7.01 2.59 -20.62
CA ASP A 31 7.73 3.28 -21.69
C ASP A 31 9.19 2.77 -21.87
N LYS A 32 9.65 1.89 -20.99
CA LYS A 32 11.03 1.35 -21.04
C LYS A 32 11.22 0.25 -22.07
N HIS A 33 10.12 -0.30 -22.59
CA HIS A 33 10.16 -1.37 -23.59
C HIS A 33 8.92 -1.32 -24.48
N PRO A 34 9.04 -1.38 -25.83
CA PRO A 34 7.93 -1.18 -26.77
C PRO A 34 6.81 -2.24 -26.64
N ASN A 35 7.15 -3.43 -26.15
CA ASN A 35 6.19 -4.52 -25.96
C ASN A 35 5.83 -4.75 -24.47
N MET A 36 6.01 -3.75 -23.61
CA MET A 36 5.65 -3.85 -22.20
C MET A 36 4.12 -3.72 -22.03
N LYS A 37 3.55 -4.61 -21.22
CA LYS A 37 2.15 -4.54 -20.82
C LYS A 37 2.02 -4.42 -19.31
N TYR A 38 1.08 -3.61 -18.88
CA TYR A 38 0.74 -3.51 -17.47
C TYR A 38 0.01 -4.76 -17.00
N MET A 39 0.34 -5.21 -15.80
CA MET A 39 -0.35 -6.27 -15.10
C MET A 39 -0.55 -5.84 -13.65
N PHE A 40 -1.77 -5.85 -13.17
CA PHE A 40 -2.03 -5.70 -11.74
C PHE A 40 -1.32 -6.81 -10.95
N LEU A 41 -0.91 -6.48 -9.73
CA LEU A 41 -0.32 -7.47 -8.84
C LEU A 41 -1.33 -8.61 -8.61
N PRO A 42 -0.99 -9.86 -8.98
CA PRO A 42 -1.91 -10.98 -8.83
C PRO A 42 -2.03 -11.37 -7.36
N PHE A 43 -3.25 -11.50 -6.87
CA PHE A 43 -3.53 -11.91 -5.51
C PHE A 43 -4.82 -12.73 -5.42
N ASP A 44 -4.82 -13.79 -4.62
CA ASP A 44 -6.01 -14.60 -4.36
C ASP A 44 -6.81 -13.99 -3.20
N THR A 45 -7.84 -13.24 -3.56
CA THR A 45 -8.72 -12.57 -2.59
C THR A 45 -9.59 -13.53 -1.76
N ASN A 46 -9.76 -14.80 -2.20
CA ASN A 46 -10.57 -15.77 -1.48
C ASN A 46 -9.93 -16.25 -0.18
N GLN A 47 -8.66 -15.94 0.05
CA GLN A 47 -7.95 -16.29 1.29
C GLN A 47 -8.41 -15.47 2.49
N PHE A 48 -9.11 -14.35 2.29
CA PHE A 48 -9.51 -13.43 3.34
C PHE A 48 -11.01 -13.19 3.36
N SER A 49 -11.53 -13.05 4.59
CA SER A 49 -12.90 -12.59 4.82
C SER A 49 -12.84 -11.18 5.39
N PRO A 50 -13.27 -10.16 4.62
CA PRO A 50 -13.22 -8.78 5.07
C PRO A 50 -14.01 -8.56 6.35
N ASN A 51 -13.42 -7.86 7.33
CA ASN A 51 -14.13 -7.37 8.47
C ASN A 51 -14.92 -6.11 8.07
N VAL A 52 -16.18 -6.01 8.49
CA VAL A 52 -17.05 -4.85 8.20
C VAL A 52 -17.31 -3.96 9.42
N ALA A 53 -16.92 -4.41 10.61
CA ALA A 53 -17.08 -3.65 11.84
C ALA A 53 -15.78 -2.94 12.18
N LEU A 54 -15.84 -1.62 12.40
CA LEU A 54 -14.69 -0.85 12.86
C LEU A 54 -14.41 -1.11 14.34
N ASN A 55 -13.14 -1.09 14.69
CA ASN A 55 -12.71 -1.13 16.08
C ASN A 55 -12.95 0.20 16.80
N ASP A 56 -13.07 0.17 18.11
CA ASP A 56 -13.10 1.35 18.97
C ASP A 56 -12.12 1.14 20.14
N PRO A 57 -10.98 1.85 20.14
CA PRO A 57 -10.53 2.83 19.13
C PRO A 57 -10.15 2.19 17.79
N ILE A 58 -10.14 2.99 16.72
CA ILE A 58 -9.71 2.58 15.38
C ILE A 58 -8.29 1.99 15.44
N ARG A 59 -8.11 0.81 14.85
CA ARG A 59 -6.81 0.12 14.79
C ARG A 59 -6.08 0.43 13.49
N VAL A 60 -4.91 1.05 13.62
CA VAL A 60 -4.06 1.45 12.49
C VAL A 60 -2.79 0.62 12.51
N CYS A 61 -2.50 -0.10 11.43
CA CYS A 61 -1.26 -0.87 11.32
C CYS A 61 -0.28 -0.29 10.29
N HIS A 62 1.00 -0.53 10.55
CA HIS A 62 2.11 -0.31 9.63
C HIS A 62 3.01 -1.54 9.63
N CYS A 63 3.27 -2.11 8.43
CA CYS A 63 3.96 -3.39 8.26
C CYS A 63 5.19 -3.24 7.35
N PRO A 64 6.23 -2.49 7.74
CA PRO A 64 7.37 -2.21 6.87
C PRO A 64 8.32 -3.41 6.79
N THR A 65 8.64 -3.87 5.59
CA THR A 65 9.77 -4.78 5.36
C THR A 65 11.11 -4.04 5.39
N ASN A 66 11.09 -2.75 5.11
CA ASN A 66 12.24 -1.85 5.20
C ASN A 66 11.75 -0.45 5.57
N ARG A 67 12.15 0.04 6.74
CA ARG A 67 11.70 1.34 7.27
C ARG A 67 12.00 2.52 6.36
N HIS A 68 13.20 2.54 5.75
CA HIS A 68 13.61 3.64 4.89
C HIS A 68 12.69 3.76 3.66
N TYR A 69 12.51 2.64 2.95
CA TYR A 69 11.68 2.63 1.73
C TYR A 69 10.20 2.88 1.99
N LYS A 70 9.74 2.53 3.18
CA LYS A 70 8.32 2.71 3.56
C LYS A 70 8.01 4.06 4.22
N GLY A 71 9.04 4.91 4.46
CA GLY A 71 8.84 6.20 5.12
C GLY A 71 8.44 6.07 6.60
N SER A 72 8.88 4.98 7.27
CA SER A 72 8.54 4.70 8.66
C SER A 72 9.04 5.77 9.63
N ASP A 73 10.07 6.51 9.27
CA ASP A 73 10.58 7.68 9.98
C ASP A 73 9.55 8.80 10.12
N THR A 74 8.58 8.87 9.21
CA THR A 74 7.44 9.80 9.28
C THR A 74 6.20 9.12 9.85
N ILE A 75 5.88 7.91 9.41
CA ILE A 75 4.65 7.18 9.79
C ILE A 75 4.62 6.87 11.28
N ILE A 76 5.70 6.30 11.83
CA ILE A 76 5.71 5.81 13.21
C ILE A 76 5.49 6.95 14.21
N PRO A 77 6.24 8.09 14.17
CA PRO A 77 6.02 9.19 15.10
C PRO A 77 4.59 9.76 15.07
N ILE A 78 4.00 9.87 13.87
CA ILE A 78 2.62 10.35 13.70
C ILE A 78 1.63 9.40 14.37
N CYS A 79 1.75 8.10 14.11
CA CYS A 79 0.86 7.09 14.71
C CYS A 79 1.04 6.98 16.22
N GLU A 80 2.27 7.06 16.72
CA GLU A 80 2.55 7.08 18.17
C GLU A 80 1.97 8.32 18.87
N GLN A 81 2.01 9.48 18.20
CA GLN A 81 1.37 10.69 18.69
C GLN A 81 -0.15 10.50 18.80
N LEU A 82 -0.80 10.03 17.73
CA LEU A 82 -2.25 9.79 17.72
C LEU A 82 -2.67 8.73 18.75
N ALA A 83 -1.85 7.71 18.97
CA ALA A 83 -2.09 6.70 20.00
C ALA A 83 -1.97 7.27 21.43
N LYS A 84 -0.97 8.12 21.70
CA LYS A 84 -0.87 8.85 22.98
C LYS A 84 -2.06 9.76 23.26
N GLU A 85 -2.64 10.35 22.22
CA GLU A 85 -3.85 11.15 22.28
C GLU A 85 -5.12 10.27 22.41
N GLN A 86 -4.98 8.96 22.52
CA GLN A 86 -6.07 7.97 22.61
C GLN A 86 -7.06 8.01 21.44
N LYS A 87 -6.57 8.41 20.27
CA LYS A 87 -7.39 8.49 19.05
C LYS A 87 -7.39 7.19 18.27
N ILE A 88 -6.31 6.41 18.37
CA ILE A 88 -6.12 5.12 17.68
C ILE A 88 -5.42 4.10 18.58
N GLU A 89 -5.54 2.82 18.21
CA GLU A 89 -4.62 1.76 18.60
C GLU A 89 -3.60 1.59 17.47
N PHE A 90 -2.33 1.92 17.72
CA PHE A 90 -1.27 1.76 16.71
C PHE A 90 -0.59 0.39 16.82
N VAL A 91 -0.54 -0.34 15.71
CA VAL A 91 0.01 -1.69 15.60
C VAL A 91 1.18 -1.69 14.62
N LEU A 92 2.42 -1.67 15.13
CA LEU A 92 3.63 -1.79 14.33
C LEU A 92 4.00 -3.27 14.19
N LEU A 93 4.05 -3.77 12.94
CA LEU A 93 4.32 -5.17 12.63
C LEU A 93 5.67 -5.31 11.93
N GLU A 94 6.71 -5.66 12.68
CA GLU A 94 8.07 -5.85 12.19
C GLU A 94 8.67 -7.13 12.77
N ASN A 95 9.60 -7.73 12.03
CA ASN A 95 10.37 -8.90 12.48
C ASN A 95 9.51 -10.08 12.95
N LYS A 96 8.35 -10.27 12.34
CA LYS A 96 7.40 -11.33 12.62
C LYS A 96 7.27 -12.28 11.45
N PRO A 97 6.92 -13.57 11.69
CA PRO A 97 6.54 -14.49 10.63
C PRO A 97 5.36 -13.95 9.80
N PHE A 98 5.36 -14.26 8.51
CA PHE A 98 4.33 -13.79 7.58
C PHE A 98 2.91 -14.08 8.07
N ASP A 99 2.62 -15.31 8.48
CA ASP A 99 1.29 -15.71 8.94
C ASP A 99 0.83 -14.94 10.18
N GLU A 100 1.76 -14.61 11.09
CA GLU A 100 1.47 -13.80 12.26
C GLU A 100 1.12 -12.36 11.84
N VAL A 101 1.90 -11.77 10.91
CA VAL A 101 1.61 -10.44 10.36
C VAL A 101 0.22 -10.41 9.73
N GLN A 102 -0.11 -11.40 8.89
CA GLN A 102 -1.41 -11.48 8.23
C GLN A 102 -2.56 -11.57 9.25
N SER A 103 -2.41 -12.44 10.26
CA SER A 103 -3.43 -12.63 11.30
C SER A 103 -3.69 -11.35 12.10
N ILE A 104 -2.65 -10.60 12.45
CA ILE A 104 -2.82 -9.35 13.20
C ILE A 104 -3.34 -8.24 12.27
N LYS A 105 -2.78 -8.11 11.06
CA LYS A 105 -3.18 -7.10 10.07
C LYS A 105 -4.69 -7.19 9.78
N GLN A 106 -5.24 -8.39 9.63
CA GLN A 106 -6.67 -8.60 9.37
C GLN A 106 -7.59 -8.09 10.50
N THR A 107 -7.06 -7.86 11.70
CA THR A 107 -7.83 -7.28 12.81
C THR A 107 -7.79 -5.75 12.84
N CYS A 108 -7.12 -5.10 11.90
CA CYS A 108 -6.99 -3.65 11.82
C CYS A 108 -8.04 -3.04 10.88
N ASP A 109 -8.24 -1.73 11.00
CA ASP A 109 -9.19 -0.96 10.16
C ASP A 109 -8.47 -0.25 9.04
N ILE A 110 -7.27 0.26 9.32
CA ILE A 110 -6.46 1.05 8.41
C ILE A 110 -5.06 0.43 8.30
N LEU A 111 -4.57 0.27 7.07
CA LEU A 111 -3.15 0.04 6.81
C LEU A 111 -2.52 1.33 6.27
N ILE A 112 -1.37 1.75 6.82
CA ILE A 112 -0.49 2.74 6.20
C ILE A 112 0.65 1.99 5.54
N ASP A 113 0.71 2.00 4.19
CA ASP A 113 1.73 1.24 3.48
C ASP A 113 3.04 2.01 3.35
N GLN A 114 3.03 3.18 2.72
CA GLN A 114 4.25 3.97 2.53
C GLN A 114 3.98 5.45 2.28
N VAL A 115 5.02 6.28 2.56
CA VAL A 115 5.10 7.69 2.18
C VAL A 115 6.51 8.01 1.65
N HIS A 116 6.67 9.15 0.97
CA HIS A 116 7.90 9.68 0.37
C HIS A 116 8.40 8.99 -0.91
N ASN A 117 7.69 8.04 -1.48
CA ASN A 117 8.04 7.41 -2.77
C ASN A 117 9.50 6.94 -2.89
N ARG A 118 10.12 6.50 -1.79
CA ARG A 118 11.55 6.13 -1.76
C ARG A 118 11.85 4.79 -2.42
N GLY A 119 10.87 3.92 -2.57
CA GLY A 119 11.09 2.53 -3.00
C GLY A 119 10.08 1.96 -3.96
N GLY A 120 9.14 2.73 -4.43
CA GLY A 120 8.08 2.21 -5.32
C GLY A 120 7.05 3.26 -5.69
N TRP A 121 6.15 2.87 -6.55
CA TRP A 121 5.18 3.70 -7.27
C TRP A 121 3.88 3.94 -6.51
N GLY A 122 3.88 3.68 -5.21
CA GLY A 122 2.78 4.05 -4.36
C GLY A 122 1.99 2.88 -3.80
N TYR A 123 2.03 1.68 -4.36
CA TYR A 123 1.45 0.50 -3.75
C TYR A 123 2.22 -0.78 -4.09
N GLY A 124 2.11 -1.78 -3.24
CA GLY A 124 2.74 -3.09 -3.41
C GLY A 124 1.86 -4.21 -2.89
N MET A 125 2.42 -5.41 -2.76
CA MET A 125 1.68 -6.57 -2.27
C MET A 125 1.02 -6.32 -0.91
N ASN A 126 1.69 -5.61 0.01
CA ASN A 126 1.13 -5.28 1.31
C ASN A 126 -0.17 -4.43 1.21
N SER A 127 -0.22 -3.51 0.24
CA SER A 127 -1.45 -2.75 -0.05
C SER A 127 -2.54 -3.65 -0.62
N VAL A 128 -2.20 -4.54 -1.56
CA VAL A 128 -3.17 -5.47 -2.18
C VAL A 128 -3.76 -6.43 -1.14
N GLU A 129 -2.91 -6.96 -0.25
CA GLU A 129 -3.34 -7.79 0.88
C GLU A 129 -4.31 -7.03 1.79
N ALA A 130 -4.00 -5.77 2.13
CA ALA A 130 -4.87 -4.95 2.96
C ALA A 130 -6.25 -4.72 2.33
N LEU A 131 -6.30 -4.42 1.02
CA LEU A 131 -7.55 -4.30 0.28
C LEU A 131 -8.35 -5.60 0.31
N ALA A 132 -7.69 -6.75 0.09
CA ALA A 132 -8.34 -8.07 0.15
C ALA A 132 -8.88 -8.40 1.54
N MET A 133 -8.23 -7.92 2.60
CA MET A 133 -8.71 -8.02 3.99
C MET A 133 -9.83 -7.04 4.32
N GLY A 134 -10.12 -6.07 3.44
CA GLY A 134 -11.11 -5.03 3.65
C GLY A 134 -10.63 -3.88 4.53
N LEU A 135 -9.32 -3.62 4.58
CA LEU A 135 -8.77 -2.46 5.27
C LEU A 135 -8.82 -1.21 4.38
N CYS A 136 -8.99 -0.05 5.02
CA CYS A 136 -8.72 1.24 4.38
C CYS A 136 -7.20 1.39 4.19
N CYS A 137 -6.74 1.42 2.94
CA CYS A 137 -5.32 1.47 2.63
C CYS A 137 -4.87 2.91 2.34
N VAL A 138 -3.97 3.43 3.19
CA VAL A 138 -3.37 4.76 3.08
C VAL A 138 -1.97 4.62 2.50
N THR A 139 -1.67 5.33 1.41
CA THR A 139 -0.37 5.26 0.75
C THR A 139 -0.11 6.52 -0.08
N GLU A 140 1.15 6.85 -0.33
CA GLU A 140 1.52 7.90 -1.27
C GLU A 140 1.62 7.33 -2.68
N LEU A 141 0.78 7.84 -3.58
CA LEU A 141 0.79 7.50 -5.00
C LEU A 141 1.49 8.60 -5.79
N VAL A 142 2.31 8.22 -6.76
CA VAL A 142 2.86 9.19 -7.71
C VAL A 142 1.76 9.71 -8.65
N PRO A 143 1.87 10.95 -9.14
CA PRO A 143 0.87 11.55 -10.04
C PRO A 143 0.56 10.68 -11.26
N GLU A 144 1.58 10.08 -11.86
CA GLU A 144 1.45 9.21 -13.04
C GLU A 144 0.60 7.98 -12.75
N TYR A 145 0.64 7.46 -11.50
CA TYR A 145 -0.21 6.34 -11.10
C TYR A 145 -1.66 6.78 -10.92
N VAL A 146 -1.87 7.94 -10.29
CA VAL A 146 -3.22 8.51 -10.10
C VAL A 146 -3.88 8.80 -11.44
N GLU A 147 -3.11 9.29 -12.43
CA GLU A 147 -3.59 9.51 -13.79
C GLU A 147 -3.91 8.18 -14.51
N PHE A 148 -3.07 7.16 -14.31
CA PHE A 148 -3.24 5.85 -14.94
C PHE A 148 -4.44 5.07 -14.37
N ILE A 149 -4.71 5.20 -13.06
CA ILE A 149 -5.84 4.55 -12.37
C ILE A 149 -6.59 5.60 -11.55
N PRO A 150 -7.42 6.46 -12.16
CA PRO A 150 -8.09 7.56 -11.47
C PRO A 150 -9.08 7.08 -10.38
N ASP A 151 -9.66 5.89 -10.55
CA ASP A 151 -10.61 5.29 -9.59
C ASP A 151 -9.94 4.33 -8.62
N HIS A 152 -8.68 4.55 -8.28
CA HIS A 152 -7.95 3.71 -7.32
C HIS A 152 -8.62 3.70 -5.92
N PRO A 153 -8.52 2.57 -5.17
CA PRO A 153 -9.17 2.41 -3.88
C PRO A 153 -8.34 2.93 -2.69
N PHE A 154 -7.28 3.67 -2.94
CA PHE A 154 -6.35 4.12 -1.89
C PHE A 154 -6.69 5.51 -1.38
N VAL A 155 -6.49 5.74 -0.09
CA VAL A 155 -6.39 7.09 0.46
C VAL A 155 -5.00 7.61 0.11
N ASN A 156 -4.94 8.52 -0.88
CA ASN A 156 -3.68 9.08 -1.34
C ASN A 156 -3.22 10.21 -0.40
N VAL A 157 -2.00 10.11 0.10
CA VAL A 157 -1.41 11.07 1.04
C VAL A 157 0.04 11.39 0.62
N THR A 158 0.59 12.43 1.23
CA THR A 158 2.04 12.65 1.29
C THR A 158 2.51 12.55 2.74
N GLY A 159 3.83 12.50 2.97
CA GLY A 159 4.35 12.57 4.33
C GLY A 159 3.83 13.78 5.11
N ASP A 160 3.66 14.93 4.44
CA ASP A 160 3.20 16.19 5.06
C ASP A 160 1.69 16.19 5.37
N THR A 161 0.88 15.47 4.59
CA THR A 161 -0.59 15.43 4.76
C THR A 161 -1.07 14.25 5.59
N LEU A 162 -0.19 13.30 5.93
CA LEU A 162 -0.56 12.05 6.59
C LEU A 162 -1.29 12.28 7.93
N TYR A 163 -0.76 13.18 8.79
CA TYR A 163 -1.37 13.45 10.10
C TYR A 163 -2.81 13.95 9.96
N GLU A 164 -3.03 15.00 9.17
CA GLU A 164 -4.35 15.60 8.99
C GLU A 164 -5.33 14.62 8.32
N THR A 165 -4.85 13.81 7.38
CA THR A 165 -5.67 12.78 6.73
C THR A 165 -6.10 11.70 7.72
N LEU A 166 -5.21 11.22 8.58
CA LEU A 166 -5.58 10.25 9.63
C LEU A 166 -6.58 10.85 10.63
N VAL A 167 -6.39 12.10 11.05
CA VAL A 167 -7.35 12.79 11.93
C VAL A 167 -8.72 12.92 11.27
N ASP A 168 -8.78 13.22 9.97
CA ASP A 168 -10.04 13.30 9.23
C ASP A 168 -10.73 11.93 9.13
N LEU A 169 -9.99 10.86 8.80
CA LEU A 169 -10.52 9.50 8.75
C LEU A 169 -11.10 9.05 10.10
N ILE A 170 -10.37 9.32 11.20
CA ILE A 170 -10.80 8.96 12.56
C ILE A 170 -12.07 9.72 12.97
N ARG A 171 -12.22 10.97 12.56
CA ARG A 171 -13.43 11.77 12.83
C ARG A 171 -14.61 11.37 11.96
N ASN A 172 -14.34 10.83 10.78
CA ASN A 172 -15.31 10.50 9.75
C ASN A 172 -15.26 9.01 9.42
N ASN A 173 -15.68 8.14 10.33
CA ASN A 173 -15.64 6.68 10.18
C ASN A 173 -16.32 6.18 8.89
N GLU A 174 -17.31 6.90 8.37
CA GLU A 174 -17.96 6.58 7.10
C GLU A 174 -16.98 6.59 5.94
N LYS A 175 -15.97 7.47 5.95
CA LYS A 175 -14.91 7.49 4.93
C LYS A 175 -14.05 6.22 4.99
N ILE A 176 -13.73 5.72 6.17
CA ILE A 176 -13.00 4.46 6.32
C ILE A 176 -13.79 3.34 5.65
N ILE A 177 -15.08 3.24 5.94
CA ILE A 177 -15.99 2.22 5.37
C ILE A 177 -16.09 2.36 3.85
N GLU A 178 -16.19 3.58 3.34
CA GLU A 178 -16.21 3.84 1.89
C GLU A 178 -14.96 3.30 1.19
N TYR A 179 -13.75 3.62 1.72
CA TYR A 179 -12.50 3.11 1.16
C TYR A 179 -12.34 1.60 1.32
N GLN A 180 -12.80 1.01 2.43
CA GLN A 180 -12.86 -0.43 2.61
C GLN A 180 -13.74 -1.11 1.56
N GLN A 181 -14.88 -0.52 1.22
CA GLN A 181 -15.80 -1.03 0.19
C GLN A 181 -15.24 -0.85 -1.22
N LYS A 182 -14.60 0.28 -1.48
CA LYS A 182 -13.96 0.58 -2.77
C LYS A 182 -12.79 -0.36 -3.08
N GLY A 183 -12.12 -0.87 -2.06
CA GLY A 183 -10.99 -1.80 -2.17
C GLY A 183 -11.36 -3.26 -2.50
N ARG A 184 -12.64 -3.59 -2.44
CA ARG A 184 -13.19 -4.94 -2.70
C ARG A 184 -13.61 -5.07 -4.14
#